data_d47d00c72f0ed36da367ba79f534ae24
#
_entry.id   d47d00c72f0ed36da367ba79f534ae24
#
_cell.length_a   1.000
_cell.length_b   1.000
_cell.length_c   1.000
_cell.angle_alpha   90.00
_cell.angle_beta   90.00
_cell.angle_gamma   90.00
#
_symmetry.space_group_name_H-M   'P 1'
#
loop_
_entity.id
_entity.type
_entity.pdbx_description
1 polymer ?
#
loop_
_entity_poly.entity_id
_entity_poly.type
_entity_poly.pdbx_seq_one_letter_code
_entity_poly.pdbx_strand_id
1 'polypeptide(L)'
;MIKFLYRRTVSNLAGFLLAMSFSLSAVAQGNSPDLIESPLFRGEQLMLGGSYAAASDVFQMADGLDRREGIVGASRAFGMMGNYQEAIKICEDAIGDDGYAEFPLISTQLAELKRLTGNSEAAIAILKQLIDESFEAPVRTLVQYGSLLQFVGRKAQAYEYLDQSIQRYNDGLVFSSEDVAMVALASWLTDNFHDANSLFSEATRANPNNLEAHVLWGDLFLEKYNATDAERSFQAALDINSRYTPALIGIARVVGDERALERALSINPNSIPALETYGQLLLLNSREDEAMSYFDRALAMNSESLKTLSVLGAKAALEKRDEDFQRFKRQVDAFSPNNPKFLGDVADTFGNNYLFTEAVGFARAAIEADPEYWQGYTVLGSNLIRLGEEEEGKANLEIGYENDPFNILTSNMLKVFDTLETYATLESEHFKVHMSQRDAKILWPYLEPLLEEGWDTLTAKYGFEPEGPILIEVFEKTEDFAVRSVGLPDIGPLVGICFGKVITLISPDTLSANWQEIVWHEFAHVVTLQMTGNRMPRWLSEGISVWEEREGRSYWGRSQGLDLVRAAEQDKLLHVKDLNAGFSGAQSSADLGFAY
;
A
#
# COMPACT_ATOMS: atom_id res chain seq x y z
N MET A 1 -7.53 -33.14 -26.58
CA MET A 1 -6.68 -32.53 -25.58
C MET A 1 -5.20 -32.93 -25.69
N ILE A 2 -4.83 -34.14 -26.09
CA ILE A 2 -3.41 -34.58 -26.21
C ILE A 2 -2.70 -34.05 -27.48
N LYS A 3 -3.43 -33.73 -28.55
CA LYS A 3 -2.83 -33.17 -29.80
C LYS A 3 -2.52 -31.66 -29.73
N PHE A 4 -3.04 -30.94 -28.75
CA PHE A 4 -2.80 -29.51 -28.58
C PHE A 4 -1.49 -29.22 -27.78
N LEU A 5 -1.15 -30.13 -26.87
CA LEU A 5 0.08 -30.05 -26.07
C LEU A 5 1.35 -30.37 -26.90
N TYR A 6 1.23 -31.20 -27.91
CA TYR A 6 2.40 -31.62 -28.72
C TYR A 6 2.84 -30.56 -29.74
N ARG A 7 1.95 -29.68 -30.19
CA ARG A 7 2.30 -28.56 -31.09
C ARG A 7 2.96 -27.38 -30.34
N ARG A 8 2.60 -27.14 -29.08
CA ARG A 8 3.19 -26.06 -28.25
C ARG A 8 4.65 -26.34 -27.85
N THR A 9 4.97 -27.61 -27.57
CA THR A 9 6.35 -28.04 -27.21
C THR A 9 7.34 -27.98 -28.37
N VAL A 10 6.88 -28.26 -29.59
CA VAL A 10 7.79 -28.29 -30.76
C VAL A 10 8.08 -26.88 -31.31
N SER A 11 7.11 -25.95 -31.25
CA SER A 11 7.33 -24.58 -31.71
C SER A 11 8.21 -23.79 -30.72
N ASN A 12 8.06 -24.02 -29.42
CA ASN A 12 8.90 -23.40 -28.39
C ASN A 12 10.34 -23.94 -28.40
N LEU A 13 10.55 -25.23 -28.73
CA LEU A 13 11.90 -25.76 -28.91
C LEU A 13 12.59 -25.20 -30.16
N ALA A 14 11.87 -24.95 -31.24
CA ALA A 14 12.42 -24.37 -32.46
C ALA A 14 12.79 -22.88 -32.27
N GLY A 15 11.97 -22.09 -31.58
CA GLY A 15 12.29 -20.69 -31.23
C GLY A 15 13.43 -20.59 -30.24
N PHE A 16 13.48 -21.47 -29.23
CA PHE A 16 14.55 -21.51 -28.23
C PHE A 16 15.89 -21.99 -28.85
N LEU A 17 15.85 -22.94 -29.79
CA LEU A 17 17.02 -23.39 -30.52
C LEU A 17 17.55 -22.34 -31.53
N LEU A 18 16.65 -21.52 -32.14
CA LEU A 18 17.08 -20.40 -32.97
C LEU A 18 17.70 -19.26 -32.14
N ALA A 19 17.10 -18.90 -31.00
CA ALA A 19 17.66 -17.88 -30.09
C ALA A 19 18.98 -18.36 -29.45
N MET A 20 19.07 -19.63 -29.03
CA MET A 20 20.35 -20.22 -28.57
C MET A 20 21.37 -20.39 -29.69
N SER A 21 20.97 -20.68 -30.93
CA SER A 21 21.89 -20.78 -32.04
C SER A 21 22.45 -19.41 -32.44
N PHE A 22 21.71 -18.32 -32.29
CA PHE A 22 22.26 -16.96 -32.47
C PHE A 22 23.21 -16.55 -31.34
N SER A 23 22.89 -16.88 -30.08
CA SER A 23 23.79 -16.57 -28.95
C SER A 23 25.00 -17.51 -28.87
N LEU A 24 24.86 -18.80 -29.23
CA LEU A 24 25.98 -19.72 -29.26
C LEU A 24 26.85 -19.57 -30.54
N SER A 25 26.28 -19.17 -31.68
CA SER A 25 27.10 -18.88 -32.86
C SER A 25 27.88 -17.56 -32.72
N ALA A 26 27.38 -16.59 -31.95
CA ALA A 26 28.12 -15.38 -31.59
C ALA A 26 29.27 -15.67 -30.60
N VAL A 27 29.13 -16.69 -29.76
CA VAL A 27 30.17 -17.13 -28.81
C VAL A 27 31.16 -18.13 -29.45
N ALA A 28 30.77 -18.87 -30.48
CA ALA A 28 31.62 -19.88 -31.16
C ALA A 28 32.37 -19.35 -32.38
N GLN A 29 31.97 -18.20 -32.93
CA GLN A 29 32.79 -17.47 -33.91
C GLN A 29 33.47 -16.35 -33.14
N GLY A 30 34.76 -16.56 -32.86
CA GLY A 30 35.57 -15.68 -32.03
C GLY A 30 35.32 -14.20 -32.27
N ASN A 31 35.04 -13.52 -31.17
CA ASN A 31 35.19 -12.10 -30.94
C ASN A 31 34.93 -11.22 -32.18
N SER A 32 33.70 -10.76 -32.35
CA SER A 32 33.49 -9.40 -32.85
C SER A 32 33.74 -8.47 -31.68
N PRO A 33 34.85 -7.79 -31.59
CA PRO A 33 35.13 -6.79 -30.54
C PRO A 33 34.07 -5.72 -30.49
N ASP A 34 33.41 -5.47 -31.62
CA ASP A 34 32.44 -4.41 -31.85
C ASP A 34 31.14 -4.53 -31.03
N LEU A 35 30.66 -5.73 -30.66
CA LEU A 35 29.46 -5.90 -29.86
C LEU A 35 29.69 -5.61 -28.35
N ILE A 36 30.89 -5.85 -27.85
CA ILE A 36 31.28 -5.58 -26.46
C ILE A 36 31.62 -4.09 -26.27
N GLU A 37 31.96 -3.39 -27.34
CA GLU A 37 32.26 -1.96 -27.37
C GLU A 37 31.07 -1.08 -27.72
N SER A 38 29.91 -1.65 -28.11
CA SER A 38 28.72 -0.87 -28.44
C SER A 38 28.30 0.05 -27.27
N PRO A 39 28.10 1.36 -27.51
CA PRO A 39 27.62 2.28 -26.51
C PRO A 39 26.29 1.81 -25.85
N LEU A 40 25.40 1.18 -26.59
CA LEU A 40 24.15 0.64 -26.05
C LEU A 40 24.42 -0.45 -25.03
N PHE A 41 25.19 -1.47 -25.37
CA PHE A 41 25.52 -2.56 -24.44
C PHE A 41 26.24 -2.05 -23.20
N ARG A 42 27.21 -1.19 -23.35
CA ARG A 42 27.95 -0.61 -22.22
C ARG A 42 27.06 0.29 -21.37
N GLY A 43 26.20 1.07 -21.99
CA GLY A 43 25.20 1.90 -21.31
C GLY A 43 24.26 1.06 -20.45
N GLU A 44 23.71 -0.04 -20.98
CA GLU A 44 22.83 -0.95 -20.22
C GLU A 44 23.57 -1.63 -19.05
N GLN A 45 24.84 -2.04 -19.22
CA GLN A 45 25.64 -2.58 -18.11
C GLN A 45 25.84 -1.54 -16.99
N LEU A 46 26.05 -0.26 -17.34
CA LEU A 46 26.17 0.83 -16.38
C LEU A 46 24.83 1.12 -15.69
N MET A 47 23.71 1.04 -16.40
CA MET A 47 22.36 1.14 -15.82
C MET A 47 22.11 0.02 -14.80
N LEU A 48 22.40 -1.22 -15.15
CA LEU A 48 22.29 -2.37 -14.24
C LEU A 48 23.19 -2.23 -13.02
N GLY A 49 24.38 -1.66 -13.18
CA GLY A 49 25.32 -1.39 -12.07
C GLY A 49 24.99 -0.13 -11.26
N GLY A 50 23.92 0.61 -11.59
CA GLY A 50 23.52 1.84 -10.90
C GLY A 50 24.45 3.04 -11.15
N SER A 51 25.26 3.01 -12.21
CA SER A 51 26.19 4.08 -12.60
C SER A 51 25.52 5.03 -13.62
N TYR A 52 24.39 5.64 -13.23
CA TYR A 52 23.49 6.36 -14.14
C TYR A 52 24.15 7.54 -14.87
N ALA A 53 25.03 8.32 -14.20
CA ALA A 53 25.73 9.42 -14.84
C ALA A 53 26.65 8.92 -15.96
N ALA A 54 27.44 7.87 -15.70
CA ALA A 54 28.28 7.27 -16.73
C ALA A 54 27.46 6.61 -17.84
N ALA A 55 26.30 6.02 -17.50
CA ALA A 55 25.39 5.45 -18.47
C ALA A 55 24.85 6.52 -19.44
N SER A 56 24.41 7.69 -18.92
CA SER A 56 23.92 8.79 -19.77
C SER A 56 24.98 9.28 -20.75
N ASP A 57 26.24 9.43 -20.29
CA ASP A 57 27.35 9.85 -21.15
C ASP A 57 27.63 8.84 -22.27
N VAL A 58 27.61 7.56 -21.93
CA VAL A 58 27.88 6.48 -22.90
C VAL A 58 26.74 6.33 -23.90
N PHE A 59 25.50 6.39 -23.47
CA PHE A 59 24.34 6.34 -24.37
C PHE A 59 24.31 7.50 -25.38
N GLN A 60 24.73 8.70 -24.99
CA GLN A 60 24.85 9.86 -25.87
C GLN A 60 25.94 9.71 -26.95
N MET A 61 26.85 8.73 -26.81
CA MET A 61 27.84 8.40 -27.84
C MET A 61 27.29 7.50 -28.94
N ALA A 62 26.06 6.97 -28.79
CA ALA A 62 25.42 6.14 -29.79
C ALA A 62 25.08 6.96 -31.03
N ASP A 63 25.43 6.41 -32.20
CA ASP A 63 25.22 7.07 -33.49
C ASP A 63 24.55 6.12 -34.51
N GLY A 64 24.31 6.61 -35.72
CA GLY A 64 23.75 5.82 -36.81
C GLY A 64 22.42 5.16 -36.42
N LEU A 65 22.31 3.85 -36.55
CA LEU A 65 21.12 3.07 -36.26
C LEU A 65 20.81 2.99 -34.75
N ASP A 66 21.86 3.06 -33.91
CA ASP A 66 21.78 2.93 -32.46
C ASP A 66 21.38 4.26 -31.78
N ARG A 67 21.37 5.37 -32.51
CA ARG A 67 21.14 6.71 -31.96
C ARG A 67 19.80 6.82 -31.24
N ARG A 68 18.73 6.22 -31.77
CA ARG A 68 17.38 6.30 -31.18
C ARG A 68 17.34 5.59 -29.82
N GLU A 69 17.88 4.39 -29.72
CA GLU A 69 17.98 3.63 -28.48
C GLU A 69 18.92 4.31 -27.48
N GLY A 70 20.01 4.93 -27.96
CA GLY A 70 20.90 5.73 -27.13
C GLY A 70 20.21 6.92 -26.50
N ILE A 71 19.33 7.63 -27.23
CA ILE A 71 18.51 8.73 -26.69
C ILE A 71 17.58 8.24 -25.59
N VAL A 72 16.88 7.12 -25.80
CA VAL A 72 16.01 6.51 -24.79
C VAL A 72 16.81 6.11 -23.56
N GLY A 73 17.97 5.44 -23.74
CA GLY A 73 18.86 5.05 -22.67
C GLY A 73 19.38 6.23 -21.84
N ALA A 74 19.83 7.31 -22.52
CA ALA A 74 20.29 8.53 -21.86
C ALA A 74 19.13 9.21 -21.09
N SER A 75 17.94 9.29 -21.69
CA SER A 75 16.75 9.83 -21.04
C SER A 75 16.37 9.04 -19.78
N ARG A 76 16.39 7.71 -19.85
CA ARG A 76 16.16 6.83 -18.68
C ARG A 76 17.21 7.08 -17.59
N ALA A 77 18.48 7.20 -17.95
CA ALA A 77 19.56 7.48 -17.01
C ALA A 77 19.39 8.84 -16.32
N PHE A 78 19.03 9.89 -17.06
CA PHE A 78 18.68 11.19 -16.48
C PHE A 78 17.47 11.11 -15.55
N GLY A 79 16.42 10.37 -15.94
CA GLY A 79 15.23 10.12 -15.11
C GLY A 79 15.59 9.43 -13.78
N MET A 80 16.49 8.43 -13.81
CA MET A 80 16.98 7.75 -12.61
C MET A 80 17.75 8.66 -11.65
N MET A 81 18.33 9.74 -12.15
CA MET A 81 19.01 10.78 -11.34
C MET A 81 18.10 11.93 -10.93
N GLY A 82 16.83 11.96 -11.38
CA GLY A 82 15.88 13.04 -11.12
C GLY A 82 16.09 14.28 -12.00
N ASN A 83 16.87 14.17 -13.06
CA ASN A 83 17.11 15.23 -14.05
C ASN A 83 16.02 15.21 -15.13
N TYR A 84 14.75 15.30 -14.70
CA TYR A 84 13.58 15.09 -15.58
C TYR A 84 13.53 16.09 -16.73
N GLN A 85 13.91 17.36 -16.50
CA GLN A 85 13.90 18.38 -17.54
C GLN A 85 14.90 18.07 -18.67
N GLU A 86 16.09 17.58 -18.32
CA GLU A 86 17.08 17.16 -19.31
C GLU A 86 16.62 15.90 -20.06
N ALA A 87 16.03 14.94 -19.32
CA ALA A 87 15.44 13.74 -19.91
C ALA A 87 14.32 14.06 -20.92
N ILE A 88 13.46 15.02 -20.60
CA ILE A 88 12.39 15.50 -21.48
C ILE A 88 13.01 16.17 -22.70
N LYS A 89 13.94 17.10 -22.48
CA LYS A 89 14.55 17.90 -23.54
C LYS A 89 15.21 17.06 -24.61
N ILE A 90 16.00 16.04 -24.23
CA ILE A 90 16.66 15.20 -25.25
C ILE A 90 15.68 14.37 -26.07
N CYS A 91 14.51 14.01 -25.50
CA CYS A 91 13.44 13.37 -26.26
C CYS A 91 12.74 14.36 -27.21
N GLU A 92 12.40 15.56 -26.75
CA GLU A 92 11.77 16.61 -27.56
C GLU A 92 12.69 17.05 -28.71
N ASP A 93 13.96 17.29 -28.43
CA ASP A 93 14.96 17.66 -29.44
C ASP A 93 15.14 16.56 -30.51
N ALA A 94 14.99 15.30 -30.13
CA ALA A 94 15.13 14.17 -31.05
C ALA A 94 13.90 13.95 -31.94
N ILE A 95 12.70 14.23 -31.42
CA ILE A 95 11.45 14.12 -32.17
C ILE A 95 11.32 15.29 -33.14
N GLY A 96 11.66 16.52 -32.69
CA GLY A 96 11.59 17.73 -33.51
C GLY A 96 10.19 17.94 -34.13
N ASP A 97 10.17 18.24 -35.43
CA ASP A 97 8.95 18.46 -36.20
C ASP A 97 8.42 17.20 -36.93
N ASP A 98 9.11 16.05 -36.79
CA ASP A 98 8.83 14.82 -37.57
C ASP A 98 7.59 14.06 -37.10
N GLY A 99 7.12 14.36 -35.86
CA GLY A 99 5.94 13.71 -35.25
C GLY A 99 6.27 12.47 -34.44
N TYR A 100 5.35 12.11 -33.51
CA TYR A 100 5.58 11.07 -32.52
C TYR A 100 5.66 9.65 -33.09
N ALA A 101 4.93 9.37 -34.17
CA ALA A 101 4.89 8.03 -34.77
C ALA A 101 6.22 7.61 -35.43
N GLU A 102 7.04 8.57 -35.86
CA GLU A 102 8.36 8.29 -36.44
C GLU A 102 9.38 7.81 -35.40
N PHE A 103 9.12 8.09 -34.10
CA PHE A 103 10.03 7.78 -32.99
C PHE A 103 9.30 7.08 -31.83
N PRO A 104 8.67 5.90 -32.03
CA PRO A 104 7.76 5.31 -31.03
C PRO A 104 8.41 5.07 -29.67
N LEU A 105 9.66 4.64 -29.61
CA LEU A 105 10.36 4.40 -28.32
C LEU A 105 10.63 5.72 -27.58
N ILE A 106 11.08 6.75 -28.29
CA ILE A 106 11.39 8.07 -27.70
C ILE A 106 10.08 8.74 -27.25
N SER A 107 9.02 8.65 -28.05
CA SER A 107 7.70 9.23 -27.73
C SER A 107 7.06 8.55 -26.52
N THR A 108 7.17 7.23 -26.40
CA THR A 108 6.72 6.49 -25.24
C THR A 108 7.49 6.90 -23.96
N GLN A 109 8.81 7.08 -24.08
CA GLN A 109 9.66 7.57 -22.98
C GLN A 109 9.31 9.03 -22.61
N LEU A 110 9.07 9.89 -23.58
CA LEU A 110 8.64 11.28 -23.35
C LEU A 110 7.30 11.34 -22.63
N ALA A 111 6.33 10.52 -23.03
CA ALA A 111 5.02 10.45 -22.37
C ALA A 111 5.14 10.02 -20.91
N GLU A 112 5.99 9.04 -20.60
CA GLU A 112 6.25 8.63 -19.21
C GLU A 112 6.84 9.77 -18.38
N LEU A 113 7.79 10.52 -18.92
CA LEU A 113 8.37 11.69 -18.24
C LEU A 113 7.36 12.81 -18.02
N LYS A 114 6.47 13.07 -19.00
CA LYS A 114 5.37 14.04 -18.86
C LYS A 114 4.41 13.61 -17.74
N ARG A 115 4.04 12.32 -17.68
CA ARG A 115 3.23 11.76 -16.59
C ARG A 115 3.91 11.94 -15.22
N LEU A 116 5.18 11.57 -15.13
CA LEU A 116 5.96 11.71 -13.89
C LEU A 116 6.06 13.17 -13.41
N THR A 117 6.05 14.12 -14.31
CA THR A 117 6.16 15.55 -13.98
C THR A 117 4.81 16.29 -13.94
N GLY A 118 3.68 15.55 -13.80
CA GLY A 118 2.35 16.14 -13.59
C GLY A 118 1.77 16.81 -14.83
N ASN A 119 1.94 16.20 -15.99
CA ASN A 119 1.36 16.65 -17.25
C ASN A 119 0.68 15.47 -17.97
N SER A 120 -0.33 14.90 -17.32
CA SER A 120 -1.04 13.70 -17.79
C SER A 120 -1.74 13.92 -19.14
N GLU A 121 -2.34 15.08 -19.36
CA GLU A 121 -3.00 15.37 -20.63
C GLU A 121 -2.00 15.44 -21.82
N ALA A 122 -0.81 15.99 -21.62
CA ALA A 122 0.23 15.96 -22.65
C ALA A 122 0.71 14.53 -22.92
N ALA A 123 0.90 13.72 -21.87
CA ALA A 123 1.26 12.31 -22.02
C ALA A 123 0.18 11.52 -22.78
N ILE A 124 -1.12 11.75 -22.48
CA ILE A 124 -2.26 11.18 -23.18
C ILE A 124 -2.22 11.56 -24.67
N ALA A 125 -1.99 12.84 -24.97
CA ALA A 125 -1.96 13.33 -26.35
C ALA A 125 -0.83 12.67 -27.17
N ILE A 126 0.37 12.56 -26.60
CA ILE A 126 1.53 11.90 -27.23
C ILE A 126 1.22 10.43 -27.52
N LEU A 127 0.76 9.69 -26.51
CA LEU A 127 0.50 8.24 -26.67
C LEU A 127 -0.66 7.99 -27.63
N LYS A 128 -1.72 8.82 -27.57
CA LYS A 128 -2.85 8.70 -28.49
C LYS A 128 -2.41 8.91 -29.94
N GLN A 129 -1.67 9.99 -30.23
CA GLN A 129 -1.17 10.24 -31.58
C GLN A 129 -0.28 9.10 -32.05
N LEU A 130 0.62 8.61 -31.19
CA LEU A 130 1.48 7.47 -31.52
C LEU A 130 0.67 6.22 -31.87
N ILE A 131 -0.40 5.91 -31.12
CA ILE A 131 -1.27 4.75 -31.39
C ILE A 131 -2.06 4.95 -32.69
N ASP A 132 -2.65 6.12 -32.89
CA ASP A 132 -3.51 6.41 -34.06
C ASP A 132 -2.72 6.41 -35.40
N GLU A 133 -1.46 6.82 -35.37
CA GLU A 133 -0.60 6.93 -36.55
C GLU A 133 0.27 5.69 -36.81
N SER A 134 0.44 4.81 -35.80
CA SER A 134 1.22 3.58 -35.93
C SER A 134 0.42 2.47 -36.57
N PHE A 135 1.05 1.70 -37.47
CA PHE A 135 0.44 0.46 -37.99
C PHE A 135 0.24 -0.57 -36.85
N GLU A 136 1.20 -0.63 -35.94
CA GLU A 136 1.14 -1.49 -34.76
C GLU A 136 1.90 -0.81 -33.61
N ALA A 137 1.15 -0.27 -32.62
CA ALA A 137 1.75 0.40 -31.47
C ALA A 137 2.45 -0.61 -30.56
N PRO A 138 3.62 -0.29 -29.95
CA PRO A 138 4.29 -1.18 -29.00
C PRO A 138 3.40 -1.55 -27.81
N VAL A 139 3.60 -2.75 -27.24
CA VAL A 139 2.85 -3.21 -26.05
C VAL A 139 2.98 -2.22 -24.89
N ARG A 140 4.19 -1.76 -24.61
CA ARG A 140 4.45 -0.73 -23.57
C ARG A 140 3.64 0.53 -23.79
N THR A 141 3.51 0.99 -25.04
CA THR A 141 2.72 2.18 -25.38
C THR A 141 1.25 1.99 -25.05
N LEU A 142 0.67 0.83 -25.41
CA LEU A 142 -0.73 0.50 -25.12
C LEU A 142 -0.99 0.45 -23.62
N VAL A 143 -0.10 -0.20 -22.87
CA VAL A 143 -0.25 -0.34 -21.41
C VAL A 143 -0.07 1.00 -20.69
N GLN A 144 0.91 1.81 -21.09
CA GLN A 144 1.07 3.16 -20.53
C GLN A 144 -0.14 4.05 -20.83
N TYR A 145 -0.68 3.98 -22.03
CA TYR A 145 -1.88 4.74 -22.40
C TYR A 145 -3.10 4.28 -21.59
N GLY A 146 -3.34 2.98 -21.49
CA GLY A 146 -4.42 2.42 -20.68
C GLY A 146 -4.29 2.80 -19.20
N SER A 147 -3.09 2.64 -18.62
CA SER A 147 -2.81 3.03 -17.24
C SER A 147 -3.08 4.52 -16.98
N LEU A 148 -2.70 5.37 -17.93
CA LEU A 148 -2.89 6.81 -17.81
C LEU A 148 -4.36 7.21 -17.97
N LEU A 149 -5.09 6.56 -18.87
CA LEU A 149 -6.55 6.75 -18.99
C LEU A 149 -7.28 6.35 -17.71
N GLN A 150 -6.87 5.24 -17.08
CA GLN A 150 -7.42 4.82 -15.79
C GLN A 150 -7.10 5.85 -14.68
N PHE A 151 -5.88 6.35 -14.64
CA PHE A 151 -5.45 7.38 -13.70
C PHE A 151 -6.32 8.65 -13.80
N VAL A 152 -6.70 9.08 -15.01
CA VAL A 152 -7.57 10.24 -15.21
C VAL A 152 -9.07 9.90 -15.21
N GLY A 153 -9.47 8.71 -14.74
CA GLY A 153 -10.87 8.31 -14.58
C GLY A 153 -11.58 7.84 -15.85
N ARG A 154 -10.85 7.56 -16.94
CA ARG A 154 -11.41 7.08 -18.23
C ARG A 154 -11.33 5.54 -18.31
N LYS A 155 -11.83 4.83 -17.26
CA LYS A 155 -11.69 3.39 -17.06
C LYS A 155 -12.14 2.53 -18.25
N ALA A 156 -13.32 2.81 -18.83
CA ALA A 156 -13.84 2.05 -19.96
C ALA A 156 -12.92 2.14 -21.20
N GLN A 157 -12.37 3.33 -21.47
CA GLN A 157 -11.41 3.48 -22.57
C GLN A 157 -10.06 2.81 -22.24
N ALA A 158 -9.63 2.87 -20.98
CA ALA A 158 -8.41 2.22 -20.54
C ALA A 158 -8.43 0.71 -20.85
N TYR A 159 -9.53 0.05 -20.54
CA TYR A 159 -9.69 -1.39 -20.76
C TYR A 159 -9.56 -1.81 -22.22
N GLU A 160 -10.00 -1.00 -23.17
CA GLU A 160 -9.83 -1.30 -24.61
C GLU A 160 -8.35 -1.51 -24.99
N TYR A 161 -7.45 -0.70 -24.45
CA TYR A 161 -6.00 -0.77 -24.75
C TYR A 161 -5.27 -1.79 -23.89
N LEU A 162 -5.67 -1.95 -22.63
CA LEU A 162 -5.12 -2.98 -21.74
C LEU A 162 -5.46 -4.38 -22.27
N ASP A 163 -6.72 -4.63 -22.61
CA ASP A 163 -7.16 -5.89 -23.21
C ASP A 163 -6.48 -6.17 -24.55
N GLN A 164 -6.24 -5.13 -25.36
CA GLN A 164 -5.50 -5.29 -26.62
C GLN A 164 -4.07 -5.80 -26.37
N SER A 165 -3.39 -5.33 -25.31
CA SER A 165 -2.06 -5.84 -24.95
C SER A 165 -2.10 -7.27 -24.45
N ILE A 166 -3.11 -7.65 -23.64
CA ILE A 166 -3.33 -9.00 -23.15
C ILE A 166 -3.64 -9.96 -24.32
N GLN A 167 -4.48 -9.52 -25.27
CA GLN A 167 -4.81 -10.32 -26.44
C GLN A 167 -3.57 -10.61 -27.30
N ARG A 168 -2.68 -9.64 -27.50
CA ARG A 168 -1.40 -9.87 -28.22
C ARG A 168 -0.55 -10.96 -27.58
N TYR A 169 -0.50 -10.99 -26.25
CA TYR A 169 0.19 -12.06 -25.53
C TYR A 169 -0.49 -13.41 -25.77
N ASN A 170 -1.82 -13.47 -25.69
CA ASN A 170 -2.59 -14.68 -25.94
C ASN A 170 -2.41 -15.21 -27.38
N ASP A 171 -2.23 -14.31 -28.34
CA ASP A 171 -1.97 -14.64 -29.76
C ASP A 171 -0.50 -15.05 -29.99
N GLY A 172 0.35 -15.01 -28.97
CA GLY A 172 1.76 -15.38 -29.05
C GLY A 172 2.61 -14.36 -29.81
N LEU A 173 2.27 -13.08 -29.74
CA LEU A 173 2.98 -11.97 -30.39
C LEU A 173 3.90 -11.21 -29.44
N VAL A 174 3.95 -11.57 -28.16
CA VAL A 174 4.79 -10.96 -27.12
C VAL A 174 5.89 -11.92 -26.70
N PHE A 175 7.16 -11.47 -26.80
CA PHE A 175 8.32 -12.35 -26.62
C PHE A 175 9.35 -11.82 -25.63
N SER A 176 9.47 -10.49 -25.45
CA SER A 176 10.45 -9.91 -24.53
C SER A 176 9.97 -9.97 -23.09
N SER A 177 10.88 -10.16 -22.16
CA SER A 177 10.59 -10.10 -20.71
C SER A 177 9.96 -8.76 -20.32
N GLU A 178 10.41 -7.69 -20.94
CA GLU A 178 9.95 -6.33 -20.73
C GLU A 178 8.49 -6.17 -21.15
N ASP A 179 8.10 -6.71 -22.31
CA ASP A 179 6.72 -6.66 -22.79
C ASP A 179 5.81 -7.62 -22.00
N VAL A 180 6.30 -8.81 -21.60
CA VAL A 180 5.56 -9.72 -20.71
C VAL A 180 5.27 -9.04 -19.37
N ALA A 181 6.22 -8.28 -18.81
CA ALA A 181 6.00 -7.50 -17.59
C ALA A 181 4.94 -6.39 -17.78
N MET A 182 4.88 -5.77 -18.97
CA MET A 182 3.82 -4.81 -19.31
C MET A 182 2.46 -5.50 -19.43
N VAL A 183 2.38 -6.67 -20.04
CA VAL A 183 1.12 -7.45 -20.07
C VAL A 183 0.69 -7.88 -18.67
N ALA A 184 1.65 -8.23 -17.80
CA ALA A 184 1.37 -8.49 -16.39
C ALA A 184 0.76 -7.26 -15.70
N LEU A 185 1.30 -6.07 -15.95
CA LEU A 185 0.74 -4.81 -15.46
C LEU A 185 -0.66 -4.56 -16.03
N ALA A 186 -0.90 -4.83 -17.32
CA ALA A 186 -2.23 -4.71 -17.90
C ALA A 186 -3.24 -5.67 -17.25
N SER A 187 -2.84 -6.91 -17.01
CA SER A 187 -3.67 -7.90 -16.30
C SER A 187 -3.96 -7.46 -14.86
N TRP A 188 -3.00 -6.85 -14.17
CA TRP A 188 -3.21 -6.27 -12.85
C TRP A 188 -4.23 -5.11 -12.90
N LEU A 189 -4.06 -4.18 -13.83
CA LEU A 189 -4.94 -3.01 -14.00
C LEU A 189 -6.37 -3.36 -14.46
N THR A 190 -6.58 -4.58 -14.93
CA THR A 190 -7.90 -5.14 -15.29
C THR A 190 -8.40 -6.16 -14.26
N ASP A 191 -7.91 -6.07 -13.03
CA ASP A 191 -8.30 -6.91 -11.87
C ASP A 191 -8.05 -8.42 -12.04
N ASN A 192 -7.26 -8.82 -13.06
CA ASN A 192 -6.87 -10.21 -13.28
C ASN A 192 -5.55 -10.55 -12.57
N PHE A 193 -5.58 -10.57 -11.24
CA PHE A 193 -4.40 -10.73 -10.39
C PHE A 193 -3.70 -12.08 -10.51
N HIS A 194 -4.45 -13.15 -10.81
CA HIS A 194 -3.86 -14.49 -11.02
C HIS A 194 -2.94 -14.50 -12.24
N ASP A 195 -3.42 -13.96 -13.35
CA ASP A 195 -2.63 -13.89 -14.58
C ASP A 195 -1.49 -12.89 -14.44
N ALA A 196 -1.72 -11.72 -13.79
CA ALA A 196 -0.67 -10.77 -13.48
C ALA A 196 0.49 -11.41 -12.70
N ASN A 197 0.19 -12.14 -11.62
CA ASN A 197 1.20 -12.86 -10.83
C ASN A 197 1.96 -13.91 -11.66
N SER A 198 1.24 -14.67 -12.50
CA SER A 198 1.83 -15.70 -13.37
C SER A 198 2.75 -15.08 -14.42
N LEU A 199 2.35 -13.96 -15.02
CA LEU A 199 3.10 -13.23 -16.04
C LEU A 199 4.34 -12.54 -15.46
N PHE A 200 4.27 -11.93 -14.26
CA PHE A 200 5.47 -11.42 -13.59
C PHE A 200 6.47 -12.53 -13.28
N SER A 201 6.01 -13.70 -12.84
CA SER A 201 6.86 -14.88 -12.66
C SER A 201 7.47 -15.35 -13.99
N GLU A 202 6.75 -15.28 -15.11
CA GLU A 202 7.28 -15.60 -16.44
C GLU A 202 8.33 -14.58 -16.87
N ALA A 203 8.06 -13.27 -16.73
CA ALA A 203 8.98 -12.20 -17.08
C ALA A 203 10.30 -12.31 -16.32
N THR A 204 10.26 -12.48 -15.00
CA THR A 204 11.46 -12.60 -14.16
C THR A 204 12.22 -13.90 -14.40
N ARG A 205 11.58 -14.98 -14.81
CA ARG A 205 12.27 -16.23 -15.26
C ARG A 205 12.91 -16.08 -16.63
N ALA A 206 12.26 -15.36 -17.55
CA ALA A 206 12.80 -15.13 -18.90
C ALA A 206 14.02 -14.21 -18.86
N ASN A 207 13.97 -13.17 -18.06
CA ASN A 207 15.10 -12.26 -17.78
C ASN A 207 15.20 -11.96 -16.28
N PRO A 208 16.05 -12.68 -15.53
CA PRO A 208 16.25 -12.42 -14.11
C PRO A 208 16.76 -11.00 -13.78
N ASN A 209 17.32 -10.29 -14.75
CA ASN A 209 17.81 -8.92 -14.59
C ASN A 209 16.74 -7.85 -14.92
N ASN A 210 15.49 -8.24 -15.16
CA ASN A 210 14.41 -7.30 -15.39
C ASN A 210 13.99 -6.63 -14.06
N LEU A 211 14.65 -5.52 -13.74
CA LEU A 211 14.44 -4.75 -12.51
C LEU A 211 12.99 -4.24 -12.37
N GLU A 212 12.39 -3.82 -13.50
CA GLU A 212 11.02 -3.31 -13.54
C GLU A 212 10.01 -4.40 -13.20
N ALA A 213 10.18 -5.60 -13.75
CA ALA A 213 9.31 -6.75 -13.46
C ALA A 213 9.36 -7.14 -11.97
N HIS A 214 10.54 -7.16 -11.36
CA HIS A 214 10.67 -7.44 -9.92
C HIS A 214 9.96 -6.38 -9.07
N VAL A 215 10.11 -5.10 -9.40
CA VAL A 215 9.46 -4.02 -8.64
C VAL A 215 7.95 -4.04 -8.82
N LEU A 216 7.44 -4.15 -10.03
CA LEU A 216 5.99 -4.22 -10.29
C LEU A 216 5.35 -5.44 -9.60
N TRP A 217 6.07 -6.56 -9.58
CA TRP A 217 5.61 -7.75 -8.84
C TRP A 217 5.59 -7.53 -7.33
N GLY A 218 6.60 -6.85 -6.79
CA GLY A 218 6.63 -6.43 -5.38
C GLY A 218 5.48 -5.47 -5.04
N ASP A 219 5.17 -4.52 -5.93
CA ASP A 219 4.06 -3.58 -5.76
C ASP A 219 2.69 -4.29 -5.78
N LEU A 220 2.50 -5.28 -6.66
CA LEU A 220 1.31 -6.13 -6.66
C LEU A 220 1.14 -6.86 -5.33
N PHE A 221 2.20 -7.46 -4.79
CA PHE A 221 2.15 -8.14 -3.49
C PHE A 221 1.82 -7.19 -2.34
N LEU A 222 2.37 -5.96 -2.35
CA LEU A 222 2.05 -4.95 -1.34
C LEU A 222 0.57 -4.53 -1.40
N GLU A 223 0.03 -4.36 -2.59
CA GLU A 223 -1.40 -4.04 -2.75
C GLU A 223 -2.30 -5.14 -2.16
N LYS A 224 -1.86 -6.39 -2.23
CA LYS A 224 -2.59 -7.55 -1.69
C LYS A 224 -2.24 -7.89 -0.24
N TYR A 225 -1.54 -7.00 0.48
CA TYR A 225 -1.09 -7.15 1.87
C TYR A 225 -0.13 -8.34 2.09
N ASN A 226 0.58 -8.79 1.04
CA ASN A 226 1.58 -9.85 1.13
C ASN A 226 3.00 -9.25 1.26
N ALA A 227 3.32 -8.75 2.44
CA ALA A 227 4.60 -8.09 2.73
C ALA A 227 5.82 -8.99 2.49
N THR A 228 5.72 -10.29 2.81
CA THR A 228 6.83 -11.25 2.68
C THR A 228 7.27 -11.46 1.23
N ASP A 229 6.32 -11.64 0.31
CA ASP A 229 6.67 -11.83 -1.10
C ASP A 229 7.04 -10.50 -1.76
N ALA A 230 6.45 -9.38 -1.30
CA ALA A 230 6.85 -8.04 -1.71
C ALA A 230 8.31 -7.75 -1.38
N GLU A 231 8.73 -7.98 -0.12
CA GLU A 231 10.12 -7.79 0.31
C GLU A 231 11.09 -8.63 -0.52
N ARG A 232 10.75 -9.90 -0.76
CA ARG A 232 11.57 -10.80 -1.58
C ARG A 232 11.74 -10.28 -3.01
N SER A 233 10.67 -9.75 -3.61
CA SER A 233 10.71 -9.21 -4.98
C SER A 233 11.54 -7.93 -5.07
N PHE A 234 11.40 -7.01 -4.12
CA PHE A 234 12.24 -5.80 -4.06
C PHE A 234 13.70 -6.12 -3.77
N GLN A 235 13.97 -7.09 -2.88
CA GLN A 235 15.33 -7.53 -2.59
C GLN A 235 15.99 -8.15 -3.83
N ALA A 236 15.28 -8.94 -4.62
CA ALA A 236 15.79 -9.48 -5.88
C ALA A 236 16.24 -8.36 -6.85
N ALA A 237 15.49 -7.26 -6.94
CA ALA A 237 15.90 -6.10 -7.72
C ALA A 237 17.16 -5.41 -7.13
N LEU A 238 17.27 -5.32 -5.80
CA LEU A 238 18.44 -4.72 -5.13
C LEU A 238 19.71 -5.60 -5.22
N ASP A 239 19.56 -6.91 -5.29
CA ASP A 239 20.66 -7.84 -5.50
C ASP A 239 21.30 -7.66 -6.89
N ILE A 240 20.50 -7.24 -7.89
CA ILE A 240 20.98 -6.90 -9.23
C ILE A 240 21.58 -5.49 -9.25
N ASN A 241 20.82 -4.51 -8.72
CA ASN A 241 21.24 -3.12 -8.67
C ASN A 241 20.90 -2.51 -7.29
N SER A 242 21.88 -2.47 -6.40
CA SER A 242 21.73 -1.95 -5.04
C SER A 242 21.37 -0.45 -4.97
N ARG A 243 21.43 0.26 -6.10
CA ARG A 243 21.07 1.68 -6.25
C ARG A 243 19.75 1.88 -6.99
N TYR A 244 18.97 0.83 -7.22
CA TYR A 244 17.70 0.93 -7.93
C TYR A 244 16.64 1.58 -7.04
N THR A 245 16.40 2.87 -7.27
CA THR A 245 15.52 3.71 -6.43
C THR A 245 14.12 3.13 -6.23
N PRO A 246 13.43 2.56 -7.26
CA PRO A 246 12.09 1.99 -7.03
C PRO A 246 12.10 0.84 -6.01
N ALA A 247 13.12 -0.02 -6.04
CA ALA A 247 13.23 -1.15 -5.10
C ALA A 247 13.60 -0.68 -3.67
N LEU A 248 14.44 0.36 -3.52
CA LEU A 248 14.72 0.97 -2.22
C LEU A 248 13.44 1.54 -1.58
N ILE A 249 12.59 2.18 -2.39
CA ILE A 249 11.27 2.68 -1.94
C ILE A 249 10.36 1.52 -1.55
N GLY A 250 10.35 0.44 -2.34
CA GLY A 250 9.59 -0.78 -2.05
C GLY A 250 9.97 -1.38 -0.70
N ILE A 251 11.26 -1.55 -0.40
CA ILE A 251 11.73 -2.02 0.92
C ILE A 251 11.27 -1.07 2.03
N ALA A 252 11.42 0.24 1.83
CA ALA A 252 10.98 1.20 2.84
C ALA A 252 9.47 1.12 3.13
N ARG A 253 8.65 0.84 2.12
CA ARG A 253 7.20 0.64 2.29
C ARG A 253 6.85 -0.64 3.06
N VAL A 254 7.67 -1.69 2.91
CA VAL A 254 7.47 -2.98 3.62
C VAL A 254 7.85 -2.87 5.10
N VAL A 255 9.06 -2.34 5.38
CA VAL A 255 9.65 -2.44 6.73
C VAL A 255 9.82 -1.09 7.45
N GLY A 256 9.40 0.01 6.84
CA GLY A 256 9.53 1.35 7.45
C GLY A 256 10.98 1.87 7.51
N ASP A 257 11.86 1.47 6.58
CA ASP A 257 13.29 1.82 6.62
C ASP A 257 13.55 3.24 6.07
N GLU A 258 13.71 4.22 6.97
CA GLU A 258 14.11 5.60 6.61
C GLU A 258 15.43 5.65 5.84
N ARG A 259 16.41 4.76 6.16
CA ARG A 259 17.72 4.75 5.49
C ARG A 259 17.61 4.34 4.02
N ALA A 260 16.67 3.45 3.69
CA ALA A 260 16.41 3.10 2.29
C ALA A 260 15.89 4.32 1.51
N LEU A 261 15.04 5.15 2.11
CA LEU A 261 14.54 6.40 1.51
C LEU A 261 15.63 7.47 1.39
N GLU A 262 16.47 7.64 2.40
CA GLU A 262 17.64 8.52 2.33
C GLU A 262 18.58 8.12 1.18
N ARG A 263 18.84 6.82 1.03
CA ARG A 263 19.63 6.30 -0.10
C ARG A 263 18.93 6.57 -1.44
N ALA A 264 17.61 6.34 -1.53
CA ALA A 264 16.85 6.62 -2.74
C ALA A 264 16.94 8.10 -3.13
N LEU A 265 16.76 9.02 -2.17
CA LEU A 265 16.85 10.47 -2.39
C LEU A 265 18.27 10.96 -2.63
N SER A 266 19.31 10.26 -2.16
CA SER A 266 20.70 10.57 -2.49
C SER A 266 21.04 10.25 -3.96
N ILE A 267 20.31 9.31 -4.57
CA ILE A 267 20.46 8.92 -5.98
C ILE A 267 19.58 9.80 -6.87
N ASN A 268 18.32 9.97 -6.47
CA ASN A 268 17.32 10.78 -7.15
C ASN A 268 16.64 11.74 -6.14
N PRO A 269 17.17 12.95 -5.97
CA PRO A 269 16.61 13.94 -5.01
C PRO A 269 15.18 14.37 -5.34
N ASN A 270 14.76 14.18 -6.57
CA ASN A 270 13.45 14.58 -7.11
C ASN A 270 12.49 13.38 -7.31
N SER A 271 12.83 12.21 -6.76
CA SER A 271 11.97 11.03 -6.84
C SER A 271 10.65 11.25 -6.09
N ILE A 272 9.57 11.49 -6.83
CA ILE A 272 8.24 11.74 -6.26
C ILE A 272 7.81 10.57 -5.35
N PRO A 273 7.90 9.28 -5.77
CA PRO A 273 7.53 8.18 -4.88
C PRO A 273 8.38 8.10 -3.60
N ALA A 274 9.67 8.48 -3.65
CA ALA A 274 10.52 8.52 -2.45
C ALA A 274 10.10 9.66 -1.51
N LEU A 275 9.84 10.86 -2.06
CA LEU A 275 9.35 12.01 -1.30
C LEU A 275 8.03 11.71 -0.62
N GLU A 276 7.06 11.13 -1.34
CA GLU A 276 5.77 10.72 -0.82
C GLU A 276 5.88 9.69 0.31
N THR A 277 6.67 8.64 0.06
CA THR A 277 6.84 7.55 1.04
C THR A 277 7.54 8.05 2.30
N TYR A 278 8.54 8.93 2.15
CA TYR A 278 9.23 9.51 3.29
C TYR A 278 8.31 10.45 4.08
N GLY A 279 7.56 11.31 3.39
CA GLY A 279 6.55 12.16 4.03
C GLY A 279 5.53 11.33 4.83
N GLN A 280 5.02 10.24 4.28
CA GLN A 280 4.09 9.35 4.99
C GLN A 280 4.74 8.70 6.23
N LEU A 281 5.97 8.19 6.10
CA LEU A 281 6.69 7.58 7.22
C LEU A 281 6.96 8.59 8.35
N LEU A 282 7.28 9.83 8.00
CA LEU A 282 7.46 10.90 8.97
C LEU A 282 6.16 11.27 9.69
N LEU A 283 5.01 11.26 8.99
CA LEU A 283 3.69 11.44 9.63
C LEU A 283 3.39 10.32 10.62
N LEU A 284 3.64 9.06 10.26
CA LEU A 284 3.49 7.92 11.17
C LEU A 284 4.35 8.05 12.42
N ASN A 285 5.53 8.65 12.28
CA ASN A 285 6.47 8.93 13.38
C ASN A 285 6.21 10.29 14.08
N SER A 286 5.06 10.94 13.84
CA SER A 286 4.67 12.24 14.40
C SER A 286 5.65 13.39 14.11
N ARG A 287 6.45 13.28 13.03
CA ARG A 287 7.38 14.32 12.53
C ARG A 287 6.72 15.16 11.43
N GLU A 288 5.65 15.83 11.79
CA GLU A 288 4.74 16.48 10.85
C GLU A 288 5.39 17.59 10.03
N ASP A 289 6.10 18.53 10.68
CA ASP A 289 6.75 19.67 10.00
C ASP A 289 7.75 19.19 8.94
N GLU A 290 8.49 18.13 9.24
CA GLU A 290 9.40 17.51 8.29
C GLU A 290 8.63 16.86 7.13
N ALA A 291 7.57 16.11 7.43
CA ALA A 291 6.74 15.45 6.42
C ALA A 291 6.18 16.45 5.40
N MET A 292 5.70 17.63 5.87
CA MET A 292 5.16 18.65 4.98
C MET A 292 6.19 19.12 3.96
N SER A 293 7.46 19.27 4.34
CA SER A 293 8.52 19.66 3.41
C SER A 293 8.73 18.67 2.26
N TYR A 294 8.53 17.37 2.51
CA TYR A 294 8.62 16.34 1.48
C TYR A 294 7.40 16.34 0.56
N PHE A 295 6.19 16.54 1.09
CA PHE A 295 4.98 16.68 0.28
C PHE A 295 4.99 17.92 -0.60
N ASP A 296 5.47 19.06 -0.09
CA ASP A 296 5.64 20.29 -0.87
C ASP A 296 6.60 20.07 -2.04
N ARG A 297 7.72 19.37 -1.81
CA ARG A 297 8.66 19.00 -2.87
C ARG A 297 8.03 18.05 -3.88
N ALA A 298 7.26 17.06 -3.44
CA ALA A 298 6.57 16.14 -4.33
C ALA A 298 5.57 16.88 -5.24
N LEU A 299 4.76 17.78 -4.68
CA LEU A 299 3.80 18.59 -5.45
C LEU A 299 4.49 19.63 -6.36
N ALA A 300 5.65 20.15 -5.97
CA ALA A 300 6.44 21.03 -6.85
C ALA A 300 6.99 20.30 -8.08
N MET A 301 7.25 18.99 -7.97
CA MET A 301 7.68 18.14 -9.08
C MET A 301 6.50 17.60 -9.89
N ASN A 302 5.40 17.25 -9.23
CA ASN A 302 4.19 16.70 -9.85
C ASN A 302 2.93 17.23 -9.12
N SER A 303 2.30 18.23 -9.68
CA SER A 303 1.05 18.81 -9.14
C SER A 303 -0.15 17.88 -9.22
N GLU A 304 -0.07 16.79 -10.00
CA GLU A 304 -1.08 15.74 -10.16
C GLU A 304 -0.76 14.50 -9.29
N SER A 305 0.11 14.61 -8.27
CA SER A 305 0.41 13.51 -7.37
C SER A 305 -0.81 13.16 -6.52
N LEU A 306 -1.59 12.17 -6.98
CA LEU A 306 -2.80 11.70 -6.28
C LEU A 306 -2.48 11.28 -4.84
N LYS A 307 -1.39 10.54 -4.63
CA LYS A 307 -1.00 10.05 -3.31
C LYS A 307 -0.71 11.19 -2.33
N THR A 308 0.05 12.20 -2.75
CA THR A 308 0.30 13.39 -1.92
C THR A 308 -0.98 14.17 -1.64
N LEU A 309 -1.81 14.38 -2.67
CA LEU A 309 -3.09 15.10 -2.53
C LEU A 309 -4.07 14.35 -1.61
N SER A 310 -4.11 13.01 -1.67
CA SER A 310 -4.91 12.17 -0.75
C SER A 310 -4.48 12.34 0.69
N VAL A 311 -3.16 12.28 0.97
CA VAL A 311 -2.62 12.44 2.34
C VAL A 311 -2.92 13.83 2.89
N LEU A 312 -2.68 14.89 2.10
CA LEU A 312 -2.94 16.27 2.52
C LEU A 312 -4.44 16.55 2.66
N GLY A 313 -5.27 15.98 1.78
CA GLY A 313 -6.72 16.04 1.87
C GLY A 313 -7.24 15.35 3.12
N ALA A 314 -6.80 14.12 3.39
CA ALA A 314 -7.18 13.38 4.58
C ALA A 314 -6.77 14.12 5.87
N LYS A 315 -5.54 14.65 5.91
CA LYS A 315 -5.07 15.47 7.04
C LYS A 315 -5.93 16.72 7.24
N ALA A 316 -6.24 17.44 6.17
CA ALA A 316 -7.10 18.63 6.26
C ALA A 316 -8.50 18.28 6.80
N ALA A 317 -9.08 17.15 6.36
CA ALA A 317 -10.37 16.68 6.83
C ALA A 317 -10.32 16.26 8.32
N LEU A 318 -9.28 15.54 8.76
CA LEU A 318 -9.07 15.16 10.16
C LEU A 318 -9.01 16.40 11.09
N GLU A 319 -8.35 17.46 10.64
CA GLU A 319 -8.18 18.71 11.36
C GLU A 319 -9.38 19.66 11.21
N LYS A 320 -10.44 19.23 10.52
CA LYS A 320 -11.65 20.03 10.24
C LYS A 320 -11.34 21.33 9.47
N ARG A 321 -10.31 21.30 8.61
CA ARG A 321 -9.96 22.40 7.69
C ARG A 321 -10.69 22.17 6.36
N ASP A 322 -12.00 22.37 6.36
CA ASP A 322 -12.88 22.03 5.23
C ASP A 322 -12.50 22.74 3.92
N GLU A 323 -12.07 24.00 4.00
CA GLU A 323 -11.63 24.77 2.82
C GLU A 323 -10.40 24.13 2.16
N ASP A 324 -9.44 23.67 2.97
CA ASP A 324 -8.24 23.00 2.49
C ASP A 324 -8.58 21.63 1.89
N PHE A 325 -9.43 20.84 2.57
CA PHE A 325 -9.91 19.57 2.02
C PHE A 325 -10.57 19.77 0.65
N GLN A 326 -11.48 20.74 0.53
CA GLN A 326 -12.14 21.05 -0.74
C GLN A 326 -11.16 21.58 -1.79
N ARG A 327 -10.09 22.27 -1.39
CA ARG A 327 -9.01 22.68 -2.31
C ARG A 327 -8.30 21.46 -2.89
N PHE A 328 -7.86 20.51 -2.06
CA PHE A 328 -7.16 19.30 -2.51
C PHE A 328 -8.08 18.43 -3.37
N LYS A 329 -9.35 18.26 -2.96
CA LYS A 329 -10.33 17.55 -3.78
C LYS A 329 -10.48 18.18 -5.16
N ARG A 330 -10.63 19.51 -5.26
CA ARG A 330 -10.70 20.19 -6.57
C ARG A 330 -9.44 20.02 -7.41
N GLN A 331 -8.26 19.94 -6.78
CA GLN A 331 -7.01 19.65 -7.51
C GLN A 331 -7.03 18.24 -8.10
N VAL A 332 -7.52 17.24 -7.37
CA VAL A 332 -7.70 15.89 -7.89
C VAL A 332 -8.77 15.87 -8.99
N ASP A 333 -9.92 16.50 -8.77
CA ASP A 333 -11.03 16.55 -9.73
C ASP A 333 -10.62 17.22 -11.06
N ALA A 334 -9.57 18.05 -11.07
CA ALA A 334 -9.09 18.71 -12.27
C ALA A 334 -8.44 17.74 -13.28
N PHE A 335 -7.80 16.67 -12.81
CA PHE A 335 -7.19 15.65 -13.68
C PHE A 335 -7.90 14.29 -13.61
N SER A 336 -8.58 13.98 -12.50
CA SER A 336 -9.32 12.73 -12.29
C SER A 336 -10.65 13.01 -11.57
N PRO A 337 -11.71 13.39 -12.27
CA PRO A 337 -12.99 13.75 -11.66
C PRO A 337 -13.60 12.60 -10.87
N ASN A 338 -14.07 12.90 -9.66
CA ASN A 338 -14.69 11.92 -8.73
C ASN A 338 -13.81 10.69 -8.48
N ASN A 339 -12.52 10.89 -8.28
CA ASN A 339 -11.56 9.81 -8.11
C ASN A 339 -11.90 8.94 -6.89
N PRO A 340 -12.25 7.63 -7.05
CA PRO A 340 -12.64 6.77 -5.95
C PRO A 340 -11.49 6.49 -4.99
N LYS A 341 -10.26 6.41 -5.51
CA LYS A 341 -9.08 6.15 -4.69
C LYS A 341 -8.77 7.31 -3.75
N PHE A 342 -8.95 8.57 -4.17
CA PHE A 342 -8.81 9.72 -3.27
C PHE A 342 -9.75 9.59 -2.06
N LEU A 343 -11.01 9.26 -2.31
CA LEU A 343 -12.01 9.09 -1.25
C LEU A 343 -11.71 7.86 -0.38
N GLY A 344 -11.27 6.76 -0.98
CA GLY A 344 -10.84 5.54 -0.27
C GLY A 344 -9.62 5.77 0.63
N ASP A 345 -8.60 6.49 0.15
CA ASP A 345 -7.42 6.85 0.94
C ASP A 345 -7.79 7.74 2.14
N VAL A 346 -8.75 8.66 1.96
CA VAL A 346 -9.31 9.46 3.07
C VAL A 346 -10.05 8.56 4.06
N ALA A 347 -10.89 7.63 3.58
CA ALA A 347 -11.59 6.68 4.43
C ALA A 347 -10.62 5.83 5.27
N ASP A 348 -9.57 5.28 4.65
CA ASP A 348 -8.53 4.52 5.34
C ASP A 348 -7.85 5.36 6.43
N THR A 349 -7.53 6.62 6.11
CA THR A 349 -6.91 7.53 7.09
C THR A 349 -7.84 7.77 8.29
N PHE A 350 -9.12 7.99 8.06
CA PHE A 350 -10.10 8.15 9.14
C PHE A 350 -10.25 6.89 9.98
N GLY A 351 -10.35 5.72 9.34
CA GLY A 351 -10.42 4.42 10.02
C GLY A 351 -9.19 4.15 10.90
N ASN A 352 -8.00 4.48 10.41
CA ASN A 352 -6.74 4.35 11.17
C ASN A 352 -6.64 5.35 12.35
N ASN A 353 -7.46 6.41 12.34
CA ASN A 353 -7.58 7.38 13.42
C ASN A 353 -8.84 7.16 14.28
N TYR A 354 -9.45 5.98 14.25
CA TYR A 354 -10.63 5.60 15.04
C TYR A 354 -11.91 6.39 14.71
N LEU A 355 -11.93 7.14 13.62
CA LEU A 355 -13.08 7.92 13.15
C LEU A 355 -13.91 7.08 12.18
N PHE A 356 -14.40 5.95 12.65
CA PHE A 356 -15.02 4.91 11.84
C PHE A 356 -16.32 5.38 11.14
N THR A 357 -17.12 6.23 11.78
CA THR A 357 -18.34 6.77 11.18
C THR A 357 -18.03 7.63 9.96
N GLU A 358 -17.04 8.51 10.07
CA GLU A 358 -16.59 9.33 8.94
C GLU A 358 -15.92 8.46 7.87
N ALA A 359 -15.13 7.45 8.28
CA ALA A 359 -14.52 6.49 7.36
C ALA A 359 -15.56 5.76 6.51
N VAL A 360 -16.64 5.27 7.13
CA VAL A 360 -17.81 4.67 6.45
C VAL A 360 -18.42 5.64 5.43
N GLY A 361 -18.57 6.92 5.79
CA GLY A 361 -19.10 7.95 4.89
C GLY A 361 -18.23 8.13 3.64
N PHE A 362 -16.91 8.23 3.81
CA PHE A 362 -15.98 8.37 2.68
C PHE A 362 -15.86 7.09 1.85
N ALA A 363 -15.89 5.90 2.47
CA ALA A 363 -15.87 4.63 1.76
C ALA A 363 -17.12 4.43 0.88
N ARG A 364 -18.31 4.78 1.40
CA ARG A 364 -19.55 4.79 0.61
C ARG A 364 -19.48 5.77 -0.56
N ALA A 365 -18.93 6.96 -0.35
CA ALA A 365 -18.74 7.94 -1.42
C ALA A 365 -17.73 7.44 -2.49
N ALA A 366 -16.71 6.69 -2.10
CA ALA A 366 -15.77 6.06 -3.03
C ALA A 366 -16.47 5.01 -3.92
N ILE A 367 -17.30 4.16 -3.32
CA ILE A 367 -18.10 3.14 -4.03
C ILE A 367 -19.17 3.80 -4.93
N GLU A 368 -19.78 4.90 -4.50
CA GLU A 368 -20.72 5.68 -5.34
C GLU A 368 -20.01 6.26 -6.57
N ALA A 369 -18.76 6.71 -6.41
CA ALA A 369 -17.96 7.23 -7.52
C ALA A 369 -17.55 6.15 -8.53
N ASP A 370 -17.19 4.95 -8.06
CA ASP A 370 -16.93 3.77 -8.88
C ASP A 370 -17.42 2.51 -8.16
N PRO A 371 -18.56 1.92 -8.59
CA PRO A 371 -19.06 0.66 -8.00
C PRO A 371 -18.15 -0.55 -8.17
N GLU A 372 -17.14 -0.48 -9.03
CA GLU A 372 -16.10 -1.51 -9.20
C GLU A 372 -14.79 -1.17 -8.46
N TYR A 373 -14.83 -0.21 -7.55
CA TYR A 373 -13.71 0.06 -6.65
C TYR A 373 -13.74 -0.93 -5.47
N TRP A 374 -13.28 -2.15 -5.71
CA TRP A 374 -13.38 -3.29 -4.79
C TRP A 374 -12.72 -3.05 -3.43
N GLN A 375 -11.62 -2.31 -3.41
CA GLN A 375 -10.99 -1.91 -2.15
C GLN A 375 -11.92 -1.04 -1.28
N GLY A 376 -12.79 -0.25 -1.88
CA GLY A 376 -13.79 0.54 -1.16
C GLY A 376 -14.71 -0.32 -0.32
N TYR A 377 -15.11 -1.49 -0.80
CA TYR A 377 -15.93 -2.44 -0.05
C TYR A 377 -15.17 -3.05 1.13
N THR A 378 -13.88 -3.36 0.96
CA THR A 378 -13.03 -3.84 2.07
C THR A 378 -12.90 -2.77 3.17
N VAL A 379 -12.65 -1.53 2.79
CA VAL A 379 -12.55 -0.39 3.73
C VAL A 379 -13.87 -0.15 4.42
N LEU A 380 -14.98 -0.14 3.67
CA LEU A 380 -16.33 0.01 4.22
C LEU A 380 -16.65 -1.10 5.22
N GLY A 381 -16.49 -2.36 4.81
CA GLY A 381 -16.78 -3.53 5.63
C GLY A 381 -15.97 -3.53 6.93
N SER A 382 -14.67 -3.28 6.85
CA SER A 382 -13.78 -3.24 8.02
C SER A 382 -14.19 -2.16 9.03
N ASN A 383 -14.61 -0.97 8.56
CA ASN A 383 -15.02 0.11 9.46
C ASN A 383 -16.42 -0.10 10.04
N LEU A 384 -17.35 -0.70 9.29
CA LEU A 384 -18.67 -1.12 9.81
C LEU A 384 -18.54 -2.15 10.94
N ILE A 385 -17.66 -3.13 10.77
CA ILE A 385 -17.37 -4.14 11.80
C ILE A 385 -16.83 -3.51 13.08
N ARG A 386 -15.99 -2.48 12.97
CA ARG A 386 -15.48 -1.73 14.13
C ARG A 386 -16.57 -0.90 14.83
N LEU A 387 -17.60 -0.51 14.11
CA LEU A 387 -18.81 0.13 14.66
C LEU A 387 -19.81 -0.88 15.26
N GLY A 388 -19.59 -2.19 15.12
CA GLY A 388 -20.52 -3.24 15.56
C GLY A 388 -21.63 -3.55 14.55
N GLU A 389 -21.56 -3.00 13.34
CA GLU A 389 -22.47 -3.26 12.23
C GLU A 389 -22.03 -4.52 11.45
N GLU A 390 -22.05 -5.69 12.14
CA GLU A 390 -21.42 -6.92 11.68
C GLU A 390 -22.00 -7.45 10.37
N GLU A 391 -23.35 -7.47 10.24
CA GLU A 391 -24.04 -8.02 9.07
C GLU A 391 -23.73 -7.22 7.79
N GLU A 392 -23.85 -5.89 7.85
CA GLU A 392 -23.52 -5.03 6.72
C GLU A 392 -22.02 -5.06 6.44
N GLY A 393 -21.20 -5.10 7.49
CA GLY A 393 -19.76 -5.18 7.39
C GLY A 393 -19.31 -6.46 6.67
N LYS A 394 -19.82 -7.62 7.10
CA LYS A 394 -19.56 -8.93 6.47
C LYS A 394 -19.99 -8.94 5.00
N ALA A 395 -21.19 -8.47 4.71
CA ALA A 395 -21.71 -8.42 3.33
C ALA A 395 -20.80 -7.59 2.40
N ASN A 396 -20.28 -6.46 2.87
CA ASN A 396 -19.33 -5.66 2.09
C ASN A 396 -17.98 -6.35 1.91
N LEU A 397 -17.47 -7.04 2.94
CA LEU A 397 -16.25 -7.86 2.79
C LEU A 397 -16.45 -9.00 1.80
N GLU A 398 -17.62 -9.64 1.78
CA GLU A 398 -17.95 -10.71 0.81
C GLU A 398 -17.92 -10.17 -0.63
N ILE A 399 -18.53 -8.99 -0.90
CA ILE A 399 -18.44 -8.34 -2.21
C ILE A 399 -16.99 -8.04 -2.59
N GLY A 400 -16.21 -7.48 -1.66
CA GLY A 400 -14.79 -7.23 -1.87
C GLY A 400 -14.01 -8.49 -2.20
N TYR A 401 -14.25 -9.59 -1.47
CA TYR A 401 -13.58 -10.87 -1.66
C TYR A 401 -13.97 -11.59 -2.96
N GLU A 402 -15.25 -11.55 -3.35
CA GLU A 402 -15.72 -12.13 -4.60
C GLU A 402 -15.01 -11.54 -5.82
N ASN A 403 -14.68 -10.26 -5.77
CA ASN A 403 -14.05 -9.53 -6.87
C ASN A 403 -12.52 -9.38 -6.71
N ASP A 404 -11.98 -9.47 -5.49
CA ASP A 404 -10.55 -9.50 -5.19
C ASP A 404 -10.21 -10.58 -4.13
N PRO A 405 -10.22 -11.87 -4.50
CA PRO A 405 -9.95 -12.97 -3.57
C PRO A 405 -8.47 -13.04 -3.13
N PHE A 406 -7.59 -12.21 -3.71
CA PHE A 406 -6.17 -12.15 -3.37
C PHE A 406 -5.88 -11.12 -2.25
N ASN A 407 -6.85 -10.32 -1.86
CA ASN A 407 -6.73 -9.42 -0.72
C ASN A 407 -6.69 -10.24 0.58
N ILE A 408 -5.49 -10.36 1.16
CA ILE A 408 -5.24 -11.19 2.35
C ILE A 408 -6.03 -10.68 3.55
N LEU A 409 -6.17 -9.36 3.71
CA LEU A 409 -6.91 -8.75 4.81
C LEU A 409 -8.38 -9.17 4.78
N THR A 410 -9.03 -9.02 3.62
CA THR A 410 -10.44 -9.40 3.42
C THR A 410 -10.66 -10.89 3.65
N SER A 411 -9.79 -11.73 3.05
CA SER A 411 -9.82 -13.19 3.21
C SER A 411 -9.70 -13.63 4.68
N ASN A 412 -8.78 -13.00 5.42
CA ASN A 412 -8.58 -13.33 6.83
C ASN A 412 -9.79 -12.91 7.67
N MET A 413 -10.31 -11.70 7.46
CA MET A 413 -11.48 -11.21 8.19
C MET A 413 -12.71 -12.12 8.01
N LEU A 414 -12.98 -12.58 6.78
CA LEU A 414 -14.09 -13.52 6.51
C LEU A 414 -13.91 -14.85 7.24
N LYS A 415 -12.68 -15.40 7.31
CA LYS A 415 -12.39 -16.63 8.08
C LYS A 415 -12.66 -16.47 9.58
N VAL A 416 -12.45 -15.28 10.13
CA VAL A 416 -12.77 -15.01 11.54
C VAL A 416 -14.29 -15.00 11.74
N PHE A 417 -15.07 -14.51 10.78
CA PHE A 417 -16.54 -14.61 10.86
C PHE A 417 -17.02 -16.06 10.87
N ASP A 418 -16.40 -16.97 10.08
CA ASP A 418 -16.70 -18.42 10.15
C ASP A 418 -16.44 -18.98 11.56
N THR A 419 -15.43 -18.47 12.28
CA THR A 419 -15.16 -18.83 13.68
C THR A 419 -16.25 -18.26 14.61
N LEU A 420 -16.60 -16.98 14.46
CA LEU A 420 -17.60 -16.31 15.29
C LEU A 420 -18.99 -16.95 15.15
N GLU A 421 -19.36 -17.46 13.98
CA GLU A 421 -20.62 -18.22 13.80
C GLU A 421 -20.74 -19.46 14.70
N THR A 422 -19.62 -20.01 15.16
CA THR A 422 -19.59 -21.14 16.09
C THR A 422 -19.67 -20.75 17.57
N TYR A 423 -19.52 -19.46 17.88
CA TYR A 423 -19.50 -18.94 19.23
C TYR A 423 -20.90 -18.86 19.84
N ALA A 424 -20.95 -18.92 21.19
CA ALA A 424 -22.14 -18.60 21.93
C ALA A 424 -22.34 -17.07 21.95
N THR A 425 -23.59 -16.64 21.75
CA THR A 425 -23.99 -15.26 21.98
C THR A 425 -24.66 -15.19 23.35
N LEU A 426 -24.19 -14.30 24.20
CA LEU A 426 -24.66 -14.06 25.56
C LEU A 426 -25.02 -12.58 25.67
N GLU A 427 -26.11 -12.27 26.36
CA GLU A 427 -26.61 -10.90 26.47
C GLU A 427 -26.86 -10.57 27.94
N SER A 428 -26.55 -9.33 28.31
CA SER A 428 -26.96 -8.71 29.55
C SER A 428 -27.70 -7.41 29.25
N GLU A 429 -27.93 -6.55 30.24
CA GLU A 429 -28.68 -5.30 30.03
C GLU A 429 -27.97 -4.35 29.04
N HIS A 430 -26.62 -4.28 29.12
CA HIS A 430 -25.85 -3.31 28.32
C HIS A 430 -24.86 -3.95 27.36
N PHE A 431 -24.67 -5.27 27.42
CA PHE A 431 -23.61 -5.96 26.68
C PHE A 431 -24.13 -7.13 25.86
N LYS A 432 -23.53 -7.33 24.69
CA LYS A 432 -23.63 -8.52 23.85
C LYS A 432 -22.25 -9.15 23.74
N VAL A 433 -22.11 -10.42 24.11
CA VAL A 433 -20.80 -11.09 24.21
C VAL A 433 -20.77 -12.32 23.32
N HIS A 434 -19.78 -12.40 22.45
CA HIS A 434 -19.47 -13.57 21.63
C HIS A 434 -18.23 -14.27 22.18
N MET A 435 -18.34 -15.53 22.53
CA MET A 435 -17.22 -16.36 22.98
C MET A 435 -17.45 -17.84 22.70
N SER A 436 -16.41 -18.65 22.78
CA SER A 436 -16.55 -20.08 22.56
C SER A 436 -17.58 -20.70 23.52
N GLN A 437 -18.20 -21.81 23.09
CA GLN A 437 -19.17 -22.55 23.91
C GLN A 437 -18.61 -23.01 25.26
N ARG A 438 -17.29 -23.24 25.31
CA ARG A 438 -16.56 -23.62 26.53
C ARG A 438 -16.40 -22.41 27.45
N ASP A 439 -15.89 -21.32 26.94
CA ASP A 439 -15.66 -20.10 27.72
C ASP A 439 -16.98 -19.52 28.23
N ALA A 440 -18.03 -19.58 27.44
CA ALA A 440 -19.37 -19.17 27.84
C ALA A 440 -19.84 -19.84 29.15
N LYS A 441 -19.57 -21.12 29.30
CA LYS A 441 -19.96 -21.88 30.52
C LYS A 441 -19.10 -21.54 31.73
N ILE A 442 -17.86 -21.14 31.51
CA ILE A 442 -16.86 -20.95 32.58
C ILE A 442 -16.80 -19.47 32.98
N LEU A 443 -16.72 -18.57 32.01
CA LEU A 443 -16.42 -17.16 32.24
C LEU A 443 -17.68 -16.32 32.46
N TRP A 444 -18.79 -16.61 31.77
CA TRP A 444 -19.98 -15.77 31.82
C TRP A 444 -20.50 -15.46 33.23
N PRO A 445 -20.59 -16.42 34.16
CA PRO A 445 -21.06 -16.14 35.52
C PRO A 445 -20.21 -15.12 36.30
N TYR A 446 -19.00 -14.86 35.85
CA TYR A 446 -18.08 -13.88 36.43
C TYR A 446 -17.95 -12.62 35.59
N LEU A 447 -18.08 -12.76 34.28
CA LEU A 447 -17.92 -11.66 33.33
C LEU A 447 -19.12 -10.72 33.35
N GLU A 448 -20.35 -11.26 33.28
CA GLU A 448 -21.59 -10.47 33.31
C GLU A 448 -21.65 -9.52 34.52
N PRO A 449 -21.48 -9.99 35.78
CA PRO A 449 -21.55 -9.08 36.93
C PRO A 449 -20.44 -8.01 36.91
N LEU A 450 -19.26 -8.36 36.39
CA LEU A 450 -18.14 -7.41 36.27
C LEU A 450 -18.43 -6.32 35.24
N LEU A 451 -19.02 -6.68 34.11
CA LEU A 451 -19.38 -5.76 33.04
C LEU A 451 -20.46 -4.77 33.51
N GLU A 452 -21.50 -5.26 34.15
CA GLU A 452 -22.59 -4.40 34.67
C GLU A 452 -22.11 -3.52 35.84
N GLU A 453 -21.24 -4.02 36.73
CA GLU A 453 -20.58 -3.20 37.75
C GLU A 453 -19.74 -2.09 37.11
N GLY A 454 -18.99 -2.42 36.04
CA GLY A 454 -18.21 -1.45 35.26
C GLY A 454 -19.09 -0.37 34.64
N TRP A 455 -20.22 -0.78 34.06
CA TRP A 455 -21.20 0.14 33.49
C TRP A 455 -21.71 1.11 34.57
N ASP A 456 -22.28 0.62 35.65
CA ASP A 456 -22.81 1.44 36.73
C ASP A 456 -21.78 2.40 37.31
N THR A 457 -20.55 1.90 37.51
CA THR A 457 -19.47 2.68 38.14
C THR A 457 -18.97 3.79 37.23
N LEU A 458 -18.60 3.45 35.98
CA LEU A 458 -17.94 4.41 35.09
C LEU A 458 -18.95 5.39 34.49
N THR A 459 -20.18 4.97 34.13
CA THR A 459 -21.19 5.89 33.64
C THR A 459 -21.58 6.91 34.70
N ALA A 460 -21.79 6.48 35.96
CA ALA A 460 -22.06 7.40 37.07
C ALA A 460 -20.89 8.35 37.33
N LYS A 461 -19.64 7.86 37.26
CA LYS A 461 -18.42 8.65 37.49
C LYS A 461 -18.20 9.72 36.43
N TYR A 462 -18.39 9.39 35.15
CA TYR A 462 -18.16 10.29 34.01
C TYR A 462 -19.43 11.08 33.61
N GLY A 463 -20.60 10.72 34.12
CA GLY A 463 -21.87 11.34 33.77
C GLY A 463 -22.22 11.16 32.29
N PHE A 464 -21.83 10.02 31.72
CA PHE A 464 -22.02 9.70 30.31
C PHE A 464 -22.42 8.23 30.15
N GLU A 465 -23.50 7.98 29.41
CA GLU A 465 -23.98 6.65 29.06
C GLU A 465 -23.54 6.33 27.61
N PRO A 466 -22.71 5.31 27.39
CA PRO A 466 -22.34 4.87 26.05
C PRO A 466 -23.53 4.35 25.25
N GLU A 467 -23.52 4.53 23.95
CA GLU A 467 -24.47 3.90 23.04
C GLU A 467 -24.21 2.39 22.98
N GLY A 468 -25.19 1.61 23.46
CA GLY A 468 -25.12 0.16 23.49
C GLY A 468 -26.08 -0.55 22.52
N PRO A 469 -26.16 -1.89 22.57
CA PRO A 469 -25.33 -2.76 23.41
C PRO A 469 -23.86 -2.72 22.99
N ILE A 470 -22.95 -2.82 23.99
CA ILE A 470 -21.50 -2.94 23.72
C ILE A 470 -21.21 -4.37 23.32
N LEU A 471 -20.61 -4.54 22.15
CA LEU A 471 -20.22 -5.84 21.65
C LEU A 471 -18.84 -6.24 22.21
N ILE A 472 -18.75 -7.43 22.77
CA ILE A 472 -17.48 -8.00 23.28
C ILE A 472 -17.23 -9.34 22.60
N GLU A 473 -16.06 -9.51 22.01
CA GLU A 473 -15.65 -10.74 21.34
C GLU A 473 -14.42 -11.32 22.03
N VAL A 474 -14.53 -12.55 22.54
CA VAL A 474 -13.46 -13.24 23.28
C VAL A 474 -12.94 -14.40 22.44
N PHE A 475 -11.70 -14.27 21.98
CA PHE A 475 -11.05 -15.21 21.06
C PHE A 475 -10.19 -16.25 21.77
N GLU A 476 -10.35 -17.52 21.41
CA GLU A 476 -9.49 -18.62 21.89
C GLU A 476 -8.11 -18.63 21.24
N LYS A 477 -7.96 -18.00 20.04
CA LYS A 477 -6.70 -17.95 19.31
C LYS A 477 -6.22 -16.51 19.15
N THR A 478 -4.93 -16.33 19.40
CA THR A 478 -4.27 -15.03 19.25
C THR A 478 -4.34 -14.52 17.81
N GLU A 479 -4.25 -15.43 16.83
CA GLU A 479 -4.32 -15.11 15.41
C GLU A 479 -5.71 -14.57 15.04
N ASP A 480 -6.80 -15.20 15.51
CA ASP A 480 -8.18 -14.77 15.23
C ASP A 480 -8.44 -13.40 15.88
N PHE A 481 -7.97 -13.17 17.11
CA PHE A 481 -8.00 -11.86 17.77
C PHE A 481 -7.25 -10.80 16.97
N ALA A 482 -6.04 -11.10 16.50
CA ALA A 482 -5.23 -10.17 15.72
C ALA A 482 -5.91 -9.83 14.38
N VAL A 483 -6.40 -10.85 13.66
CA VAL A 483 -7.13 -10.67 12.40
C VAL A 483 -8.38 -9.81 12.63
N ARG A 484 -9.18 -10.12 13.65
CA ARG A 484 -10.40 -9.34 13.95
C ARG A 484 -10.10 -7.88 14.23
N SER A 485 -8.97 -7.62 14.84
CA SER A 485 -8.55 -6.28 15.26
C SER A 485 -7.94 -5.46 14.11
N VAL A 486 -7.02 -6.06 13.34
CA VAL A 486 -6.23 -5.35 12.30
C VAL A 486 -6.22 -6.03 10.93
N GLY A 487 -6.90 -7.17 10.75
CA GLY A 487 -6.96 -7.91 9.47
C GLY A 487 -5.77 -8.83 9.21
N LEU A 488 -4.75 -8.81 10.07
CA LEU A 488 -3.52 -9.59 9.94
C LEU A 488 -3.26 -10.45 11.18
N PRO A 489 -2.62 -11.63 11.07
CA PRO A 489 -2.53 -12.62 12.15
C PRO A 489 -1.52 -12.31 13.26
N ASP A 490 -0.85 -11.17 13.21
CA ASP A 490 0.13 -10.72 14.22
C ASP A 490 -0.12 -9.25 14.58
N ILE A 491 -0.28 -8.98 15.87
CA ILE A 491 -0.53 -7.65 16.43
C ILE A 491 0.42 -7.37 17.63
N GLY A 492 1.44 -8.21 17.83
CA GLY A 492 2.35 -8.08 18.96
C GLY A 492 1.71 -8.44 20.30
N PRO A 493 2.11 -7.80 21.40
CA PRO A 493 1.75 -8.23 22.76
C PRO A 493 0.37 -7.72 23.24
N LEU A 494 -0.49 -7.25 22.36
CA LEU A 494 -1.81 -6.75 22.74
C LEU A 494 -2.74 -7.90 23.15
N VAL A 495 -3.58 -7.66 24.16
CA VAL A 495 -4.46 -8.66 24.76
C VAL A 495 -5.93 -8.25 24.73
N GLY A 496 -6.20 -6.96 24.52
CA GLY A 496 -7.51 -6.35 24.34
C GLY A 496 -7.40 -5.14 23.42
N ILE A 497 -8.48 -4.81 22.73
CA ILE A 497 -8.61 -3.59 21.93
C ILE A 497 -10.06 -3.13 21.98
N CYS A 498 -10.27 -1.84 22.23
CA CYS A 498 -11.56 -1.18 22.16
C CYS A 498 -11.63 -0.26 20.93
N PHE A 499 -12.71 -0.41 20.15
CA PHE A 499 -13.04 0.46 19.01
C PHE A 499 -14.14 1.50 19.35
N GLY A 500 -14.49 1.63 20.63
CA GLY A 500 -15.55 2.50 21.13
C GLY A 500 -16.88 1.77 21.39
N LYS A 501 -17.41 0.99 20.45
CA LYS A 501 -18.63 0.17 20.63
C LYS A 501 -18.33 -1.33 20.62
N VAL A 502 -17.16 -1.72 20.14
CA VAL A 502 -16.70 -3.10 20.06
C VAL A 502 -15.42 -3.27 20.86
N ILE A 503 -15.36 -4.30 21.67
CA ILE A 503 -14.16 -4.75 22.41
C ILE A 503 -13.78 -6.13 21.89
N THR A 504 -12.52 -6.34 21.54
CA THR A 504 -11.97 -7.65 21.22
C THR A 504 -10.98 -8.06 22.30
N LEU A 505 -11.02 -9.30 22.73
CA LEU A 505 -10.21 -9.82 23.85
C LEU A 505 -9.64 -11.19 23.52
N ILE A 506 -8.48 -11.53 24.10
CA ILE A 506 -7.96 -12.89 24.10
C ILE A 506 -8.53 -13.63 25.33
N SER A 507 -8.98 -14.88 25.13
CA SER A 507 -9.48 -15.72 26.22
C SER A 507 -8.42 -15.92 27.33
N PRO A 508 -8.82 -15.84 28.60
CA PRO A 508 -7.93 -16.12 29.74
C PRO A 508 -7.34 -17.54 29.74
N ASP A 509 -7.94 -18.47 29.03
CA ASP A 509 -7.41 -19.84 28.87
C ASP A 509 -6.18 -19.86 27.95
N THR A 510 -6.13 -18.93 26.99
CA THR A 510 -5.02 -18.79 26.04
C THR A 510 -3.86 -17.99 26.64
N LEU A 511 -4.17 -16.92 27.36
CA LEU A 511 -3.17 -16.03 27.93
C LEU A 511 -3.37 -15.87 29.43
N SER A 512 -2.35 -16.23 30.22
CA SER A 512 -2.35 -16.05 31.67
C SER A 512 -2.14 -14.59 32.05
N ALA A 513 -3.22 -13.81 32.00
CA ALA A 513 -3.26 -12.40 32.38
C ALA A 513 -4.45 -12.15 33.32
N ASN A 514 -4.47 -11.00 33.99
CA ASN A 514 -5.59 -10.58 34.81
C ASN A 514 -6.73 -10.09 33.89
N TRP A 515 -7.52 -11.04 33.39
CA TRP A 515 -8.58 -10.73 32.44
C TRP A 515 -9.64 -9.76 32.98
N GLN A 516 -9.89 -9.73 34.30
CA GLN A 516 -10.85 -8.81 34.91
C GLN A 516 -10.36 -7.36 34.81
N GLU A 517 -9.08 -7.15 35.06
CA GLU A 517 -8.41 -5.86 34.89
C GLU A 517 -8.47 -5.40 33.43
N ILE A 518 -8.19 -6.32 32.48
CA ILE A 518 -8.24 -6.03 31.05
C ILE A 518 -9.66 -5.63 30.60
N VAL A 519 -10.67 -6.38 31.00
CA VAL A 519 -12.08 -6.06 30.69
C VAL A 519 -12.46 -4.67 31.21
N TRP A 520 -12.08 -4.33 32.43
CA TRP A 520 -12.33 -3.02 33.03
C TRP A 520 -11.63 -1.90 32.27
N HIS A 521 -10.36 -2.12 31.90
CA HIS A 521 -9.55 -1.23 31.08
C HIS A 521 -10.23 -0.93 29.73
N GLU A 522 -10.60 -1.98 28.99
CA GLU A 522 -11.24 -1.83 27.69
C GLU A 522 -12.62 -1.17 27.80
N PHE A 523 -13.37 -1.42 28.88
CA PHE A 523 -14.63 -0.74 29.09
C PHE A 523 -14.43 0.76 29.45
N ALA A 524 -13.37 1.12 30.16
CA ALA A 524 -13.04 2.53 30.36
C ALA A 524 -12.75 3.24 29.03
N HIS A 525 -12.14 2.54 28.06
CA HIS A 525 -12.03 3.05 26.69
C HIS A 525 -13.39 3.26 26.00
N VAL A 526 -14.37 2.36 26.17
CA VAL A 526 -15.73 2.55 25.62
C VAL A 526 -16.29 3.91 26.06
N VAL A 527 -16.24 4.19 27.36
CA VAL A 527 -16.77 5.45 27.91
C VAL A 527 -16.01 6.66 27.37
N THR A 528 -14.68 6.63 27.42
CA THR A 528 -13.83 7.78 27.04
C THR A 528 -13.85 8.04 25.54
N LEU A 529 -13.84 7.00 24.70
CA LEU A 529 -13.88 7.12 23.25
C LEU A 529 -15.24 7.63 22.77
N GLN A 530 -16.33 7.04 23.24
CA GLN A 530 -17.66 7.48 22.83
C GLN A 530 -17.96 8.91 23.32
N MET A 531 -17.64 9.24 24.56
CA MET A 531 -17.84 10.59 25.12
C MET A 531 -17.11 11.67 24.30
N THR A 532 -15.98 11.35 23.69
CA THR A 532 -15.16 12.29 22.90
C THR A 532 -15.36 12.15 21.38
N GLY A 533 -16.25 11.27 20.93
CA GLY A 533 -16.42 10.92 19.52
C GLY A 533 -15.12 10.40 18.91
N ASN A 534 -14.40 9.56 19.63
CA ASN A 534 -13.11 8.95 19.29
C ASN A 534 -11.97 9.97 18.99
N ARG A 535 -12.07 11.20 19.53
CA ARG A 535 -11.09 12.28 19.30
C ARG A 535 -10.15 12.54 20.49
N MET A 536 -10.25 11.71 21.54
CA MET A 536 -9.32 11.79 22.66
C MET A 536 -7.90 11.37 22.20
N PRO A 537 -6.83 12.09 22.58
CA PRO A 537 -5.46 11.63 22.34
C PRO A 537 -5.24 10.26 22.97
N ARG A 538 -4.56 9.35 22.26
CA ARG A 538 -4.37 7.97 22.71
C ARG A 538 -3.71 7.90 24.10
N TRP A 539 -2.65 8.66 24.33
CA TRP A 539 -1.97 8.69 25.64
C TRP A 539 -2.91 9.03 26.81
N LEU A 540 -3.90 9.89 26.55
CA LEU A 540 -4.85 10.29 27.60
C LEU A 540 -5.92 9.20 27.82
N SER A 541 -6.39 8.59 26.75
CA SER A 541 -7.34 7.46 26.83
C SER A 541 -6.72 6.28 27.60
N GLU A 542 -5.49 5.92 27.24
CA GLU A 542 -4.73 4.86 27.92
C GLU A 542 -4.48 5.20 29.41
N GLY A 543 -4.01 6.44 29.67
CA GLY A 543 -3.76 6.88 31.04
C GLY A 543 -5.01 6.89 31.93
N ILE A 544 -6.17 7.24 31.37
CA ILE A 544 -7.45 7.15 32.09
C ILE A 544 -7.80 5.68 32.35
N SER A 545 -7.70 4.81 31.35
CA SER A 545 -8.01 3.39 31.52
C SER A 545 -7.13 2.71 32.59
N VAL A 546 -5.81 2.99 32.57
CA VAL A 546 -4.88 2.50 33.62
C VAL A 546 -5.21 3.08 35.01
N TRP A 547 -5.66 4.33 35.08
CA TRP A 547 -6.16 4.92 36.33
C TRP A 547 -7.42 4.19 36.83
N GLU A 548 -8.36 3.88 35.96
CA GLU A 548 -9.61 3.21 36.32
C GLU A 548 -9.38 1.75 36.76
N GLU A 549 -8.36 1.05 36.28
CA GLU A 549 -7.95 -0.25 36.81
C GLU A 549 -7.75 -0.18 38.35
N ARG A 550 -6.98 0.80 38.81
CA ARG A 550 -6.64 0.98 40.24
C ARG A 550 -7.83 1.46 41.07
N GLU A 551 -8.67 2.30 40.50
CA GLU A 551 -9.91 2.75 41.16
C GLU A 551 -10.92 1.61 41.27
N GLY A 552 -11.03 0.74 40.26
CA GLY A 552 -11.89 -0.43 40.25
C GLY A 552 -11.49 -1.44 41.33
N ARG A 553 -10.22 -1.77 41.44
CA ARG A 553 -9.67 -2.64 42.48
C ARG A 553 -8.26 -2.19 42.87
N SER A 554 -8.03 -1.94 44.14
CA SER A 554 -6.76 -1.44 44.64
C SER A 554 -5.55 -2.38 44.42
N TYR A 555 -5.80 -3.64 44.07
CA TYR A 555 -4.77 -4.64 43.75
C TYR A 555 -4.57 -4.84 42.24
N TRP A 556 -5.36 -4.17 41.41
CA TRP A 556 -5.15 -4.04 39.97
C TRP A 556 -4.12 -2.94 39.70
N GLY A 557 -3.63 -2.93 38.50
CA GLY A 557 -2.67 -1.93 38.04
C GLY A 557 -1.21 -2.35 38.23
N ARG A 558 -0.38 -1.80 37.40
CA ARG A 558 1.06 -2.14 37.32
C ARG A 558 1.85 -1.31 38.34
N SER A 559 2.78 -1.95 39.07
CA SER A 559 3.71 -1.23 39.93
C SER A 559 4.88 -0.67 39.11
N GLN A 560 4.66 0.43 38.44
CA GLN A 560 5.69 1.08 37.60
C GLN A 560 6.48 2.18 38.32
N GLY A 561 6.22 2.44 39.61
CA GLY A 561 6.82 3.59 40.32
C GLY A 561 8.35 3.60 40.33
N LEU A 562 8.99 2.43 40.40
CA LEU A 562 10.46 2.34 40.34
C LEU A 562 11.01 2.59 38.94
N ASP A 563 10.31 2.15 37.92
CA ASP A 563 10.76 2.33 36.53
C ASP A 563 10.55 3.76 36.07
N LEU A 564 9.48 4.43 36.49
CA LEU A 564 9.30 5.87 36.31
C LEU A 564 10.38 6.70 37.00
N VAL A 565 10.73 6.35 38.24
CA VAL A 565 11.83 7.05 38.95
C VAL A 565 13.15 6.87 38.18
N ARG A 566 13.47 5.64 37.75
CA ARG A 566 14.67 5.36 36.96
C ARG A 566 14.67 6.11 35.61
N ALA A 567 13.52 6.16 34.94
CA ALA A 567 13.38 6.88 33.68
C ALA A 567 13.58 8.40 33.89
N ALA A 568 13.02 8.94 34.99
CA ALA A 568 13.23 10.34 35.36
C ALA A 568 14.70 10.65 35.68
N GLU A 569 15.38 9.77 36.44
CA GLU A 569 16.81 9.91 36.76
C GLU A 569 17.71 9.83 35.51
N GLN A 570 17.28 9.13 34.47
CA GLN A 570 18.00 8.94 33.20
C GLN A 570 17.61 9.96 32.12
N ASP A 571 16.74 10.90 32.41
CA ASP A 571 16.18 11.89 31.45
C ASP A 571 15.51 11.22 30.24
N LYS A 572 14.81 10.08 30.48
CA LYS A 572 14.12 9.27 29.47
C LYS A 572 12.61 9.47 29.44
N LEU A 573 12.07 10.34 30.29
CA LEU A 573 10.64 10.63 30.27
C LEU A 573 10.28 11.38 28.97
N LEU A 574 9.25 10.90 28.30
CA LEU A 574 8.72 11.54 27.12
C LEU A 574 7.99 12.85 27.49
N HIS A 575 8.13 13.88 26.66
CA HIS A 575 7.27 15.04 26.79
C HIS A 575 5.83 14.68 26.43
N VAL A 576 4.85 15.36 27.06
CA VAL A 576 3.41 15.11 26.81
C VAL A 576 3.05 15.17 25.32
N LYS A 577 3.67 16.08 24.55
CA LYS A 577 3.47 16.19 23.10
C LYS A 577 3.94 14.96 22.31
N ASP A 578 4.89 14.21 22.86
CA ASP A 578 5.54 13.06 22.20
C ASP A 578 4.95 11.72 22.69
N LEU A 579 4.02 11.73 23.66
CA LEU A 579 3.44 10.51 24.25
C LEU A 579 2.65 9.67 23.21
N ASN A 580 1.91 10.31 22.30
CA ASN A 580 1.22 9.57 21.24
C ASN A 580 2.21 8.79 20.35
N ALA A 581 3.35 9.40 20.00
CA ALA A 581 4.41 8.77 19.25
C ALA A 581 5.05 7.59 20.00
N GLY A 582 5.08 7.64 21.33
CA GLY A 582 5.57 6.55 22.18
C GLY A 582 4.81 5.25 21.98
N PHE A 583 3.50 5.30 21.71
CA PHE A 583 2.71 4.09 21.43
C PHE A 583 2.98 3.51 20.03
N SER A 584 3.08 4.36 19.02
CA SER A 584 3.29 3.92 17.63
C SER A 584 4.75 3.57 17.31
N GLY A 585 5.70 4.16 18.04
CA GLY A 585 7.14 3.95 17.86
C GLY A 585 7.78 2.96 18.83
N ALA A 586 7.02 2.32 19.72
CA ALA A 586 7.52 1.35 20.68
C ALA A 586 8.14 0.13 19.96
N GLN A 587 9.44 -0.10 20.21
CA GLN A 587 10.17 -1.24 19.64
C GLN A 587 10.29 -2.41 20.62
N SER A 588 9.82 -2.24 21.85
CA SER A 588 9.84 -3.26 22.89
C SER A 588 8.66 -3.11 23.85
N SER A 589 8.35 -4.18 24.58
CA SER A 589 7.36 -4.13 25.66
C SER A 589 7.72 -3.12 26.76
N ALA A 590 9.01 -2.82 26.95
CA ALA A 590 9.46 -1.82 27.90
C ALA A 590 9.15 -0.41 27.41
N ASP A 591 9.37 -0.12 26.12
CA ASP A 591 9.05 1.18 25.53
C ASP A 591 7.53 1.42 25.55
N LEU A 592 6.75 0.40 25.24
CA LEU A 592 5.29 0.45 25.35
C LEU A 592 4.86 0.72 26.80
N GLY A 593 5.50 0.06 27.79
CA GLY A 593 5.24 0.28 29.20
C GLY A 593 5.55 1.71 29.69
N PHE A 594 6.44 2.45 29.03
CA PHE A 594 6.69 3.86 29.32
C PHE A 594 5.68 4.81 28.66
N ALA A 595 5.02 4.38 27.61
CA ALA A 595 3.97 5.16 26.95
C ALA A 595 2.62 5.10 27.72
N TYR A 596 2.39 4.04 28.50
CA TYR A 596 1.27 3.90 29.44
C TYR A 596 1.54 4.68 30.73
#